data_dfcde3330bccdd35e6bdf9868da72987
#
_entry.id   dfcde3330bccdd35e6bdf9868da72987
#
_cell.length_a   1.000
_cell.length_b   1.000
_cell.length_c   1.000
_cell.angle_alpha   90.00
_cell.angle_beta   90.00
_cell.angle_gamma   90.00
#
_symmetry.space_group_name_H-M   'P 1'
#
loop_
_entity.id
_entity.type
_entity.pdbx_description
1 polymer ?
#
loop_
_entity_poly.entity_id
_entity_poly.type
_entity_poly.pdbx_seq_one_letter_code
_entity_poly.pdbx_strand_id
1 'polypeptide(L)'
;MELTRIRRTMLVVLGAVLTVGGCTSGTAGKAGGTAGAPTTPAAGPAAVPMMDDITAVFENSATVPQYAYITDLHDGCGYTAGWIGFCSQSGDMLALVKSYNAAAPHNVLAKYTTVLQRLADSGSDDTGALGEAFVRDWKKAALDPAFRRLQIQVGHDTYLTPAMKLSAQEGVKSELGLENLFDTALMMGPAPDDCDGMVKIAHETDKTLGGNPASGVNEAKWLARYNTVRQKHMKHPCTPGRESDWPQAVDRSQALGELADRGEWDLKAPLTVGADFKMTISSPQD
;
A
#
# COMPACT_ATOMS: atom_id res chain seq x y z
N MET A 1 13.69 -29.46 -18.74
CA MET A 1 14.17 -28.74 -17.53
C MET A 1 13.06 -27.78 -17.15
N GLU A 2 12.33 -28.16 -16.10
CA GLU A 2 11.01 -27.62 -15.74
C GLU A 2 11.10 -26.19 -15.20
N LEU A 3 10.39 -25.29 -15.86
CA LEU A 3 10.01 -23.96 -15.31
C LEU A 3 8.78 -24.13 -14.41
N THR A 4 8.98 -24.80 -13.28
CA THR A 4 7.93 -24.96 -12.27
C THR A 4 8.40 -24.28 -10.99
N ARG A 5 7.64 -23.31 -10.55
CA ARG A 5 7.60 -22.58 -9.27
C ARG A 5 8.05 -21.12 -9.32
N ILE A 6 7.14 -20.26 -9.75
CA ILE A 6 6.84 -19.02 -9.01
C ILE A 6 5.33 -18.79 -9.16
N ARG A 7 4.51 -19.54 -8.43
CA ARG A 7 3.18 -19.10 -8.07
C ARG A 7 3.35 -18.23 -6.82
N ARG A 8 3.73 -16.99 -7.01
CA ARG A 8 3.60 -15.98 -5.96
C ARG A 8 2.13 -15.61 -5.90
N THR A 9 1.50 -15.95 -4.81
CA THR A 9 0.16 -15.50 -4.46
C THR A 9 0.21 -13.97 -4.39
N MET A 10 -0.49 -13.29 -5.29
CA MET A 10 -0.70 -11.87 -5.19
C MET A 10 -1.43 -11.59 -3.89
N LEU A 11 -0.81 -10.78 -3.04
CA LEU A 11 -1.39 -10.39 -1.76
C LEU A 11 -2.49 -9.36 -2.05
N VAL A 12 -3.73 -9.75 -1.83
CA VAL A 12 -4.87 -8.83 -1.94
C VAL A 12 -5.07 -8.14 -0.60
N VAL A 13 -4.89 -6.84 -0.60
CA VAL A 13 -5.23 -5.99 0.54
C VAL A 13 -6.75 -5.79 0.55
N LEU A 14 -7.46 -6.45 1.47
CA LEU A 14 -8.84 -6.07 1.77
C LEU A 14 -8.81 -4.74 2.52
N GLY A 15 -9.16 -3.66 1.83
CA GLY A 15 -9.36 -2.37 2.44
C GLY A 15 -10.54 -2.43 3.42
N ALA A 16 -10.33 -2.04 4.66
CA ALA A 16 -11.39 -1.88 5.64
C ALA A 16 -12.40 -0.83 5.18
N VAL A 17 -13.66 -1.18 5.19
CA VAL A 17 -14.78 -0.27 4.89
C VAL A 17 -14.86 0.79 5.98
N LEU A 18 -14.54 2.04 5.66
CA LEU A 18 -14.83 3.19 6.50
C LEU A 18 -16.33 3.48 6.50
N THR A 19 -17.03 3.06 7.54
CA THR A 19 -18.38 3.56 7.83
C THR A 19 -18.27 4.97 8.37
N VAL A 20 -18.73 5.93 7.59
CA VAL A 20 -18.88 7.33 8.02
C VAL A 20 -20.07 7.43 8.97
N GLY A 21 -19.81 7.49 10.25
CA GLY A 21 -20.78 7.76 11.31
C GLY A 21 -20.82 9.25 11.65
N GLY A 22 -22.03 9.78 11.72
CA GLY A 22 -22.48 11.14 11.75
C GLY A 22 -21.90 12.13 12.77
N CYS A 23 -22.05 13.40 12.40
CA CYS A 23 -21.77 14.61 13.13
C CYS A 23 -22.46 14.71 14.48
N THR A 24 -21.73 15.13 15.53
CA THR A 24 -22.31 15.94 16.62
C THR A 24 -21.42 17.14 16.91
N SER A 25 -22.03 18.29 16.85
CA SER A 25 -21.50 19.62 17.18
C SER A 25 -21.24 19.77 18.68
N GLY A 26 -20.04 20.21 19.05
CA GLY A 26 -19.69 20.60 20.43
C GLY A 26 -18.72 21.78 20.44
N THR A 27 -19.09 22.80 21.15
CA THR A 27 -18.63 24.17 21.29
C THR A 27 -17.15 24.39 21.64
N ALA A 28 -16.68 25.56 21.21
CA ALA A 28 -15.36 26.16 21.36
C ALA A 28 -14.83 26.26 22.79
N GLY A 29 -13.55 25.90 22.97
CA GLY A 29 -12.68 26.30 24.06
C GLY A 29 -11.37 26.86 23.52
N LYS A 30 -11.13 28.15 23.76
CA LYS A 30 -9.95 28.90 23.31
C LYS A 30 -8.81 28.68 24.30
N ALA A 31 -7.69 28.09 23.85
CA ALA A 31 -6.41 28.18 24.56
C ALA A 31 -5.30 28.32 23.52
N GLY A 32 -4.62 29.43 23.55
CA GLY A 32 -3.48 29.74 22.68
C GLY A 32 -2.24 28.97 23.13
N GLY A 33 -1.60 28.35 22.21
CA GLY A 33 -0.25 27.80 22.32
C GLY A 33 0.26 27.69 20.89
N THR A 34 1.26 28.50 20.54
CA THR A 34 2.02 28.40 19.28
C THR A 34 2.82 27.11 19.31
N ALA A 35 2.19 25.99 18.96
CA ALA A 35 2.94 24.79 18.62
C ALA A 35 3.50 24.97 17.20
N GLY A 36 4.82 24.97 17.06
CA GLY A 36 5.51 24.94 15.78
C GLY A 36 4.95 23.80 14.93
N ALA A 37 4.62 24.10 13.68
CA ALA A 37 4.17 23.11 12.73
C ALA A 37 5.19 21.96 12.69
N PRO A 38 4.76 20.67 12.73
CA PRO A 38 5.68 19.57 12.52
C PRO A 38 6.27 19.72 11.11
N THR A 39 7.56 19.88 11.04
CA THR A 39 8.28 19.82 9.76
C THR A 39 8.10 18.41 9.23
N THR A 40 7.28 18.25 8.22
CA THR A 40 7.12 17.01 7.45
C THR A 40 8.53 16.58 7.00
N PRO A 41 8.95 15.32 7.25
CA PRO A 41 10.13 14.80 6.57
C PRO A 41 9.77 14.82 5.08
N ALA A 42 10.47 15.62 4.31
CA ALA A 42 10.31 15.61 2.88
C ALA A 42 11.02 14.34 2.38
N ALA A 43 10.26 13.28 2.09
CA ALA A 43 10.70 12.41 1.01
C ALA A 43 10.95 13.36 -0.16
N GLY A 44 12.18 13.42 -0.65
CA GLY A 44 12.47 14.26 -1.80
C GLY A 44 11.57 13.84 -2.95
N PRO A 45 11.12 14.75 -3.83
CA PRO A 45 10.26 14.41 -4.97
C PRO A 45 10.79 13.23 -5.82
N ALA A 46 12.09 12.93 -5.73
CA ALA A 46 12.74 11.82 -6.43
C ALA A 46 12.57 10.45 -5.77
N ALA A 47 12.19 10.37 -4.49
CA ALA A 47 12.07 9.10 -3.78
C ALA A 47 10.74 8.41 -4.02
N VAL A 48 9.65 9.17 -4.22
CA VAL A 48 8.31 8.60 -4.40
C VAL A 48 8.21 7.68 -5.61
N PRO A 49 8.73 8.02 -6.82
CA PRO A 49 8.74 7.08 -7.94
C PRO A 49 9.52 5.79 -7.65
N MET A 50 10.61 5.85 -6.87
CA MET A 50 11.34 4.65 -6.46
C MET A 50 10.51 3.78 -5.50
N MET A 51 9.77 4.39 -4.57
CA MET A 51 8.85 3.67 -3.68
C MET A 51 7.72 2.99 -4.47
N ASP A 52 7.17 3.65 -5.49
CA ASP A 52 6.17 3.06 -6.38
C ASP A 52 6.74 1.86 -7.15
N ASP A 53 7.97 1.93 -7.61
CA ASP A 53 8.66 0.83 -8.29
C ASP A 53 8.99 -0.32 -7.32
N ILE A 54 9.38 -0.04 -6.07
CA ILE A 54 9.55 -1.06 -5.02
C ILE A 54 8.21 -1.74 -4.73
N THR A 55 7.13 -0.97 -4.61
CA THR A 55 5.76 -1.51 -4.48
C THR A 55 5.43 -2.43 -5.66
N ALA A 56 5.75 -2.03 -6.90
CA ALA A 56 5.54 -2.88 -8.08
C ALA A 56 6.36 -4.18 -8.04
N VAL A 57 7.57 -4.15 -7.47
CA VAL A 57 8.36 -5.38 -7.24
C VAL A 57 7.60 -6.35 -6.35
N PHE A 58 7.02 -5.86 -5.25
CA PHE A 58 6.31 -6.69 -4.29
C PHE A 58 4.92 -7.11 -4.77
N GLU A 59 4.14 -6.21 -5.37
CA GLU A 59 2.76 -6.48 -5.79
C GLU A 59 2.68 -7.18 -7.16
N ASN A 60 3.56 -6.80 -8.08
CA ASN A 60 3.43 -7.19 -9.48
C ASN A 60 4.60 -8.07 -9.98
N SER A 61 5.63 -8.32 -9.17
CA SER A 61 6.90 -8.94 -9.61
C SER A 61 7.47 -8.22 -10.86
N ALA A 62 7.41 -6.90 -10.87
CA ALA A 62 7.86 -6.02 -11.94
C ALA A 62 8.60 -4.81 -11.35
N THR A 63 9.53 -4.22 -12.11
CA THR A 63 10.27 -3.03 -11.68
C THR A 63 9.58 -1.71 -12.02
N VAL A 64 8.33 -1.78 -12.47
CA VAL A 64 7.47 -0.63 -12.80
C VAL A 64 6.00 -0.97 -12.50
N PRO A 65 5.18 0.00 -12.10
CA PRO A 65 3.76 -0.20 -11.82
C PRO A 65 2.98 -0.84 -12.98
N GLN A 66 2.20 -1.88 -12.69
CA GLN A 66 1.46 -2.65 -13.68
C GLN A 66 0.00 -2.20 -13.76
N TYR A 67 -0.25 -1.01 -14.31
CA TYR A 67 -1.59 -0.40 -14.38
C TYR A 67 -2.64 -1.21 -15.13
N ALA A 68 -2.20 -2.02 -16.11
CA ALA A 68 -3.08 -2.84 -16.95
C ALA A 68 -3.37 -4.22 -16.37
N TYR A 69 -2.72 -4.58 -15.26
CA TYR A 69 -2.96 -5.86 -14.60
C TYR A 69 -4.43 -5.99 -14.19
N ILE A 70 -5.02 -7.14 -14.46
CA ILE A 70 -6.36 -7.52 -13.99
C ILE A 70 -6.52 -9.03 -14.10
N THR A 71 -6.93 -9.67 -13.01
CA THR A 71 -7.19 -11.12 -12.95
C THR A 71 -8.20 -11.42 -11.85
N ASP A 72 -8.85 -12.58 -11.92
CA ASP A 72 -9.57 -13.21 -10.83
C ASP A 72 -8.62 -14.21 -10.16
N LEU A 73 -8.29 -13.97 -8.88
CA LEU A 73 -7.41 -14.84 -8.09
C LEU A 73 -8.18 -15.90 -7.30
N HIS A 74 -9.52 -15.85 -7.34
CA HIS A 74 -10.41 -16.72 -6.56
C HIS A 74 -10.15 -16.67 -5.04
N ASP A 75 -9.84 -15.48 -4.53
CA ASP A 75 -9.48 -15.21 -3.14
C ASP A 75 -10.52 -14.37 -2.39
N GLY A 76 -11.72 -14.22 -2.98
CA GLY A 76 -12.82 -13.43 -2.45
C GLY A 76 -12.81 -11.96 -2.86
N CYS A 77 -11.80 -11.50 -3.60
CA CYS A 77 -11.70 -10.13 -4.10
C CYS A 77 -12.55 -9.87 -5.37
N GLY A 78 -12.93 -10.94 -6.08
CA GLY A 78 -13.40 -10.86 -7.44
C GLY A 78 -12.26 -10.53 -8.39
N TYR A 79 -12.38 -9.47 -9.21
CA TYR A 79 -11.21 -8.99 -9.94
C TYR A 79 -10.27 -8.21 -9.02
N THR A 80 -8.99 -8.56 -9.10
CA THR A 80 -7.85 -7.80 -8.59
C THR A 80 -7.16 -7.11 -9.75
N ALA A 81 -6.99 -5.78 -9.70
CA ALA A 81 -6.51 -5.03 -10.84
C ALA A 81 -5.60 -3.83 -10.47
N GLY A 82 -4.80 -3.40 -11.45
CA GLY A 82 -3.91 -2.25 -11.30
C GLY A 82 -2.66 -2.54 -10.47
N TRP A 83 -1.90 -1.48 -10.20
CA TRP A 83 -0.56 -1.59 -9.62
C TRP A 83 -0.53 -2.02 -8.14
N ILE A 84 -1.59 -1.74 -7.38
CA ILE A 84 -1.72 -2.13 -5.96
C ILE A 84 -2.82 -3.17 -5.70
N GLY A 85 -3.42 -3.75 -6.75
CA GLY A 85 -4.41 -4.79 -6.59
C GLY A 85 -5.80 -4.29 -6.17
N PHE A 86 -6.35 -3.24 -6.84
CA PHE A 86 -7.72 -2.79 -6.60
C PHE A 86 -8.72 -3.94 -6.72
N CYS A 87 -9.58 -4.08 -5.72
CA CYS A 87 -10.50 -5.19 -5.55
C CYS A 87 -11.92 -4.79 -6.00
N SER A 88 -12.58 -5.62 -6.81
CA SER A 88 -13.95 -5.30 -7.27
C SER A 88 -15.00 -5.45 -6.18
N GLN A 89 -14.73 -6.26 -5.17
CA GLN A 89 -15.63 -6.54 -4.06
C GLN A 89 -15.57 -5.48 -2.95
N SER A 90 -14.36 -4.93 -2.65
CA SER A 90 -14.15 -4.07 -1.49
C SER A 90 -14.57 -2.61 -1.70
N GLY A 91 -14.84 -2.19 -2.93
CA GLY A 91 -15.26 -0.84 -3.27
C GLY A 91 -14.12 0.13 -3.63
N ASP A 92 -12.86 -0.24 -3.46
CA ASP A 92 -11.70 0.58 -3.87
C ASP A 92 -11.58 0.69 -5.40
N MET A 93 -11.83 -0.40 -6.15
CA MET A 93 -11.94 -0.35 -7.60
C MET A 93 -13.08 0.56 -8.05
N LEU A 94 -14.24 0.53 -7.36
CA LEU A 94 -15.34 1.44 -7.60
C LEU A 94 -14.94 2.90 -7.38
N ALA A 95 -14.23 3.19 -6.28
CA ALA A 95 -13.76 4.54 -5.97
C ALA A 95 -12.83 5.07 -7.06
N LEU A 96 -11.88 4.24 -7.51
CA LEU A 96 -10.99 4.57 -8.63
C LEU A 96 -11.78 4.84 -9.92
N VAL A 97 -12.74 3.98 -10.29
CA VAL A 97 -13.56 4.17 -11.50
C VAL A 97 -14.42 5.44 -11.40
N LYS A 98 -14.98 5.75 -10.22
CA LYS A 98 -15.69 7.02 -10.00
C LYS A 98 -14.79 8.23 -10.16
N SER A 99 -13.57 8.19 -9.65
CA SER A 99 -12.58 9.25 -9.83
C SER A 99 -12.20 9.43 -11.30
N TYR A 100 -12.06 8.32 -12.03
CA TYR A 100 -11.79 8.36 -13.48
C TYR A 100 -12.98 8.91 -14.26
N ASN A 101 -14.23 8.58 -13.88
CA ASN A 101 -15.43 9.17 -14.49
C ASN A 101 -15.51 10.69 -14.29
N ALA A 102 -15.09 11.17 -13.12
CA ALA A 102 -15.05 12.62 -12.85
C ALA A 102 -14.01 13.33 -13.73
N ALA A 103 -12.84 12.71 -13.95
CA ALA A 103 -11.77 13.28 -14.78
C ALA A 103 -12.03 13.10 -16.30
N ALA A 104 -12.70 12.03 -16.71
CA ALA A 104 -12.98 11.67 -18.09
C ALA A 104 -14.39 11.04 -18.22
N PRO A 105 -15.48 11.83 -18.29
CA PRO A 105 -16.86 11.33 -18.22
C PRO A 105 -17.27 10.28 -19.25
N HIS A 106 -16.57 10.23 -20.41
CA HIS A 106 -16.85 9.30 -21.49
C HIS A 106 -15.82 8.16 -21.60
N ASN A 107 -15.11 7.86 -20.49
CA ASN A 107 -14.15 6.77 -20.46
C ASN A 107 -14.82 5.40 -20.58
N VAL A 108 -14.02 4.39 -20.99
CA VAL A 108 -14.54 3.04 -21.30
C VAL A 108 -15.04 2.27 -20.05
N LEU A 109 -14.65 2.69 -18.83
CA LEU A 109 -15.05 2.05 -17.58
C LEU A 109 -16.34 2.64 -16.99
N ALA A 110 -16.80 3.81 -17.46
CA ALA A 110 -17.96 4.50 -16.91
C ALA A 110 -19.22 3.64 -16.85
N LYS A 111 -19.44 2.79 -17.86
CA LYS A 111 -20.60 1.90 -17.95
C LYS A 111 -20.65 0.80 -16.87
N TYR A 112 -19.54 0.51 -16.19
CA TYR A 112 -19.46 -0.53 -15.16
C TYR A 112 -19.72 0.00 -13.75
N THR A 113 -19.88 1.30 -13.56
CA THR A 113 -20.05 1.93 -12.24
C THR A 113 -21.20 1.32 -11.44
N THR A 114 -22.36 1.07 -12.09
CA THR A 114 -23.53 0.46 -11.42
C THR A 114 -23.28 -0.98 -10.97
N VAL A 115 -22.56 -1.76 -11.78
CA VAL A 115 -22.21 -3.14 -11.44
C VAL A 115 -21.21 -3.16 -10.29
N LEU A 116 -20.14 -2.35 -10.36
CA LEU A 116 -19.15 -2.21 -9.29
C LEU A 116 -19.80 -1.73 -7.98
N GLN A 117 -20.76 -0.79 -8.05
CA GLN A 117 -21.49 -0.34 -6.85
C GLN A 117 -22.27 -1.51 -6.20
N ARG A 118 -22.96 -2.32 -6.99
CA ARG A 118 -23.70 -3.48 -6.48
C ARG A 118 -22.77 -4.51 -5.84
N LEU A 119 -21.63 -4.80 -6.47
CA LEU A 119 -20.62 -5.72 -5.92
C LEU A 119 -20.08 -5.22 -4.58
N ALA A 120 -19.70 -3.93 -4.50
CA ALA A 120 -19.23 -3.32 -3.28
C ALA A 120 -20.29 -3.31 -2.17
N ASP A 121 -21.55 -2.96 -2.49
CA ASP A 121 -22.64 -2.91 -1.50
C ASP A 121 -23.00 -4.29 -0.94
N SER A 122 -22.85 -5.34 -1.76
CA SER A 122 -23.16 -6.73 -1.35
C SER A 122 -21.95 -7.50 -0.83
N GLY A 123 -20.74 -6.95 -0.97
CA GLY A 123 -19.50 -7.69 -0.68
C GLY A 123 -19.33 -8.93 -1.58
N SER A 124 -19.84 -8.88 -2.83
CA SER A 124 -19.80 -10.03 -3.75
C SER A 124 -18.55 -10.01 -4.62
N ASP A 125 -17.91 -11.15 -4.74
CA ASP A 125 -16.75 -11.42 -5.61
C ASP A 125 -17.14 -11.96 -7.01
N ASP A 126 -18.43 -11.85 -7.40
CA ASP A 126 -18.95 -12.34 -8.69
C ASP A 126 -18.34 -11.56 -9.89
N THR A 127 -17.27 -12.09 -10.47
CA THR A 127 -16.64 -11.55 -11.67
C THR A 127 -17.49 -11.71 -12.93
N GLY A 128 -18.44 -12.64 -12.96
CA GLY A 128 -19.37 -12.86 -14.08
C GLY A 128 -20.25 -11.65 -14.36
N ALA A 129 -20.59 -10.88 -13.31
CA ALA A 129 -21.37 -9.65 -13.46
C ALA A 129 -20.61 -8.54 -14.24
N LEU A 130 -19.28 -8.54 -14.23
CA LEU A 130 -18.42 -7.62 -14.99
C LEU A 130 -18.02 -8.21 -16.35
N GLY A 131 -17.70 -9.50 -16.38
CA GLY A 131 -17.37 -10.28 -17.55
C GLY A 131 -16.02 -9.89 -18.20
N GLU A 132 -15.65 -10.63 -19.25
CA GLU A 132 -14.39 -10.39 -19.96
C GLU A 132 -14.32 -9.03 -20.69
N ALA A 133 -15.46 -8.41 -20.96
CA ALA A 133 -15.48 -7.07 -21.56
C ALA A 133 -14.86 -6.05 -20.61
N PHE A 134 -15.09 -6.19 -19.29
CA PHE A 134 -14.47 -5.34 -18.28
C PHE A 134 -12.96 -5.49 -18.27
N VAL A 135 -12.45 -6.71 -18.38
CA VAL A 135 -11.00 -6.98 -18.45
C VAL A 135 -10.35 -6.27 -19.66
N ARG A 136 -11.00 -6.33 -20.83
CA ARG A 136 -10.51 -5.62 -22.03
C ARG A 136 -10.57 -4.11 -21.86
N ASP A 137 -11.63 -3.59 -21.28
CA ASP A 137 -11.82 -2.16 -21.10
C ASP A 137 -10.90 -1.60 -19.99
N TRP A 138 -10.59 -2.37 -18.93
CA TRP A 138 -9.56 -2.02 -17.96
C TRP A 138 -8.19 -1.86 -18.63
N LYS A 139 -7.76 -2.85 -19.41
CA LYS A 139 -6.49 -2.79 -20.14
C LYS A 139 -6.45 -1.60 -21.10
N LYS A 140 -7.59 -1.26 -21.74
CA LYS A 140 -7.70 -0.08 -22.60
C LYS A 140 -7.60 1.22 -21.79
N ALA A 141 -8.28 1.30 -20.65
CA ALA A 141 -8.19 2.45 -19.74
C ALA A 141 -6.75 2.68 -19.25
N ALA A 142 -6.01 1.61 -18.98
CA ALA A 142 -4.61 1.68 -18.56
C ALA A 142 -3.64 2.27 -19.61
N LEU A 143 -4.09 2.49 -20.84
CA LEU A 143 -3.34 3.27 -21.85
C LEU A 143 -3.50 4.78 -21.65
N ASP A 144 -4.56 5.22 -20.95
CA ASP A 144 -4.80 6.62 -20.65
C ASP A 144 -3.91 7.09 -19.47
N PRO A 145 -3.03 8.09 -19.70
CA PRO A 145 -2.21 8.65 -18.62
C PRO A 145 -3.02 9.21 -17.45
N ALA A 146 -4.24 9.69 -17.69
CA ALA A 146 -5.10 10.16 -16.60
C ALA A 146 -5.53 9.02 -15.68
N PHE A 147 -5.85 7.84 -16.21
CA PHE A 147 -6.19 6.68 -15.42
C PHE A 147 -4.99 6.13 -14.62
N ARG A 148 -3.79 6.13 -15.22
CA ARG A 148 -2.56 5.75 -14.51
C ARG A 148 -2.27 6.67 -13.32
N ARG A 149 -2.32 8.00 -13.55
CA ARG A 149 -2.14 8.98 -12.45
C ARG A 149 -3.16 8.80 -11.34
N LEU A 150 -4.42 8.51 -11.66
CA LEU A 150 -5.44 8.26 -10.66
C LEU A 150 -5.19 6.96 -9.86
N GLN A 151 -4.68 5.91 -10.48
CA GLN A 151 -4.27 4.71 -9.75
C GLN A 151 -3.18 5.03 -8.71
N ILE A 152 -2.13 5.76 -9.11
CA ILE A 152 -1.06 6.22 -8.21
C ILE A 152 -1.64 7.10 -7.11
N GLN A 153 -2.42 8.13 -7.46
CA GLN A 153 -3.01 9.07 -6.49
C GLN A 153 -3.84 8.34 -5.42
N VAL A 154 -4.72 7.42 -5.81
CA VAL A 154 -5.53 6.65 -4.86
C VAL A 154 -4.65 5.82 -3.93
N GLY A 155 -3.60 5.17 -4.44
CA GLY A 155 -2.64 4.44 -3.62
C GLY A 155 -1.90 5.35 -2.64
N HIS A 156 -1.44 6.51 -3.11
CA HIS A 156 -0.75 7.48 -2.26
C HIS A 156 -1.69 8.09 -1.20
N ASP A 157 -2.91 8.46 -1.57
CA ASP A 157 -3.88 9.03 -0.62
C ASP A 157 -4.25 8.01 0.47
N THR A 158 -4.36 6.74 0.10
CA THR A 158 -4.79 5.67 1.00
C THR A 158 -3.67 5.16 1.91
N TYR A 159 -2.44 5.04 1.40
CA TYR A 159 -1.36 4.33 2.10
C TYR A 159 -0.12 5.17 2.34
N LEU A 160 0.38 5.93 1.34
CA LEU A 160 1.58 6.74 1.49
C LEU A 160 1.33 7.95 2.41
N THR A 161 0.22 8.65 2.26
CA THR A 161 -0.11 9.81 3.09
C THR A 161 -0.21 9.46 4.59
N PRO A 162 -0.90 8.39 5.01
CA PRO A 162 -0.82 7.91 6.40
C PRO A 162 0.58 7.50 6.84
N ALA A 163 1.37 6.85 5.98
CA ALA A 163 2.75 6.48 6.28
C ALA A 163 3.64 7.70 6.50
N MET A 164 3.52 8.74 5.66
CA MET A 164 4.23 10.02 5.84
C MET A 164 3.87 10.69 7.17
N LYS A 165 2.59 10.66 7.53
CA LYS A 165 2.12 11.20 8.81
C LYS A 165 2.73 10.45 10.00
N LEU A 166 2.71 9.12 9.97
CA LEU A 166 3.32 8.31 11.02
C LEU A 166 4.83 8.49 11.06
N SER A 167 5.52 8.52 9.89
CA SER A 167 6.95 8.81 9.78
C SER A 167 7.34 10.11 10.51
N ALA A 168 6.55 11.18 10.29
CA ALA A 168 6.77 12.46 10.97
C ALA A 168 6.56 12.36 12.50
N GLN A 169 5.55 11.62 12.95
CA GLN A 169 5.27 11.41 14.38
C GLN A 169 6.36 10.62 15.08
N GLU A 170 6.84 9.56 14.43
CA GLU A 170 7.91 8.69 14.95
C GLU A 170 9.31 9.30 14.81
N GLY A 171 9.46 10.36 14.00
CA GLY A 171 10.75 10.99 13.72
C GLY A 171 11.63 10.18 12.76
N VAL A 172 11.03 9.31 11.96
CA VAL A 172 11.69 8.60 10.85
C VAL A 172 12.01 9.60 9.74
N LYS A 173 13.25 9.60 9.23
CA LYS A 173 13.75 10.62 8.30
C LYS A 173 14.25 10.04 6.99
N SER A 174 14.65 8.76 6.96
CA SER A 174 15.16 8.13 5.76
C SER A 174 14.03 7.76 4.80
N GLU A 175 14.30 7.75 3.52
CA GLU A 175 13.38 7.30 2.48
C GLU A 175 13.06 5.82 2.65
N LEU A 176 14.05 4.99 3.01
CA LEU A 176 13.84 3.58 3.34
C LEU A 176 12.93 3.38 4.56
N GLY A 177 13.05 4.23 5.58
CA GLY A 177 12.17 4.20 6.75
C GLY A 177 10.72 4.51 6.35
N LEU A 178 10.49 5.52 5.53
CA LEU A 178 9.17 5.85 4.98
C LEU A 178 8.64 4.72 4.10
N GLU A 179 9.47 4.11 3.25
CA GLU A 179 9.08 2.96 2.41
C GLU A 179 8.63 1.77 3.26
N ASN A 180 9.32 1.48 4.38
CA ASN A 180 8.87 0.41 5.30
C ASN A 180 7.48 0.69 5.89
N LEU A 181 7.18 1.94 6.22
CA LEU A 181 5.86 2.33 6.73
C LEU A 181 4.81 2.27 5.61
N PHE A 182 5.13 2.76 4.41
CA PHE A 182 4.25 2.73 3.26
C PHE A 182 3.90 1.29 2.85
N ASP A 183 4.90 0.43 2.72
CA ASP A 183 4.72 -0.98 2.40
C ASP A 183 3.92 -1.72 3.49
N THR A 184 4.12 -1.38 4.77
CA THR A 184 3.32 -1.95 5.86
C THR A 184 1.88 -1.45 5.81
N ALA A 185 1.66 -0.16 5.55
CA ALA A 185 0.32 0.40 5.40
C ALA A 185 -0.45 -0.28 4.25
N LEU A 186 0.22 -0.47 3.10
CA LEU A 186 -0.36 -1.12 1.93
C LEU A 186 -0.74 -2.58 2.22
N MET A 187 0.14 -3.34 2.85
CA MET A 187 -0.04 -4.77 3.06
C MET A 187 -0.92 -5.10 4.26
N MET A 188 -0.79 -4.34 5.36
CA MET A 188 -1.30 -4.74 6.68
C MET A 188 -2.29 -3.74 7.27
N GLY A 189 -2.48 -2.59 6.62
CA GLY A 189 -3.42 -1.55 6.98
C GLY A 189 -2.79 -0.28 7.54
N PRO A 190 -3.35 0.89 7.16
CA PRO A 190 -2.89 2.20 7.60
C PRO A 190 -3.59 2.71 8.86
N ALA A 191 -4.72 2.10 9.26
CA ALA A 191 -5.57 2.65 10.32
C ALA A 191 -5.02 2.36 11.73
N PRO A 192 -5.29 3.24 12.71
CA PRO A 192 -4.83 3.04 14.09
C PRO A 192 -5.44 1.83 14.80
N ASP A 193 -6.61 1.37 14.35
CA ASP A 193 -7.36 0.24 14.90
C ASP A 193 -7.11 -1.08 14.13
N ASP A 194 -6.30 -1.04 13.07
CA ASP A 194 -5.83 -2.26 12.42
C ASP A 194 -4.97 -3.07 13.38
N CYS A 195 -5.40 -4.28 13.73
CA CYS A 195 -4.75 -5.06 14.78
C CYS A 195 -3.33 -5.53 14.40
N ASP A 196 -3.02 -5.58 13.09
CA ASP A 196 -1.70 -5.88 12.54
C ASP A 196 -1.12 -4.71 11.75
N GLY A 197 -1.77 -3.54 11.76
CA GLY A 197 -1.44 -2.39 10.93
C GLY A 197 -0.15 -1.66 11.32
N MET A 198 0.29 -0.75 10.45
CA MET A 198 1.55 -0.03 10.64
C MET A 198 1.64 0.73 11.96
N VAL A 199 0.52 1.32 12.43
CA VAL A 199 0.47 2.09 13.69
C VAL A 199 0.67 1.16 14.89
N LYS A 200 0.01 -0.01 14.87
CA LYS A 200 0.15 -1.03 15.93
C LYS A 200 1.59 -1.53 16.03
N ILE A 201 2.21 -1.82 14.89
CA ILE A 201 3.60 -2.29 14.81
C ILE A 201 4.57 -1.23 15.32
N ALA A 202 4.37 0.06 14.96
CA ALA A 202 5.16 1.17 15.46
C ALA A 202 5.08 1.30 16.98
N HIS A 203 3.87 1.28 17.56
CA HIS A 203 3.68 1.34 19.01
C HIS A 203 4.32 0.17 19.77
N GLU A 204 4.27 -1.06 19.22
CA GLU A 204 4.94 -2.22 19.84
C GLU A 204 6.46 -2.10 19.74
N THR A 205 6.95 -1.52 18.67
CA THR A 205 8.38 -1.21 18.47
C THR A 205 8.85 -0.21 19.53
N ASP A 206 8.16 0.91 19.68
CA ASP A 206 8.44 1.95 20.67
C ASP A 206 8.44 1.42 22.09
N LYS A 207 7.41 0.66 22.43
CA LYS A 207 7.33 0.02 23.75
C LYS A 207 8.54 -0.88 24.03
N THR A 208 9.01 -1.61 23.01
CA THR A 208 10.15 -2.52 23.17
C THR A 208 11.47 -1.78 23.35
N LEU A 209 11.63 -0.62 22.68
CA LEU A 209 12.85 0.18 22.70
C LEU A 209 12.86 1.27 23.75
N GLY A 210 11.71 1.53 24.40
CA GLY A 210 11.52 2.62 25.34
C GLY A 210 11.40 3.99 24.68
N GLY A 211 11.04 4.04 23.40
CA GLY A 211 10.84 5.26 22.61
C GLY A 211 11.04 5.05 21.12
N ASN A 212 11.03 6.16 20.37
CA ASN A 212 11.13 6.22 18.92
C ASN A 212 12.23 7.19 18.47
N PRO A 213 12.51 7.33 17.16
CA PRO A 213 13.50 8.28 16.66
C PRO A 213 13.24 9.74 17.07
N ALA A 214 11.99 10.18 17.20
CA ALA A 214 11.68 11.53 17.69
C ALA A 214 12.12 11.75 19.13
N SER A 215 12.15 10.69 19.95
CA SER A 215 12.62 10.72 21.34
C SER A 215 14.11 10.38 21.51
N GLY A 216 14.86 10.22 20.41
CA GLY A 216 16.31 10.01 20.41
C GLY A 216 16.75 8.56 20.21
N VAL A 217 15.86 7.63 19.94
CA VAL A 217 16.24 6.27 19.50
C VAL A 217 16.88 6.35 18.13
N ASN A 218 17.99 5.64 17.92
CA ASN A 218 18.62 5.55 16.61
C ASN A 218 17.65 4.93 15.58
N GLU A 219 17.47 5.59 14.43
CA GLU A 219 16.48 5.18 13.41
C GLU A 219 16.78 3.78 12.85
N ALA A 220 18.04 3.43 12.60
CA ALA A 220 18.41 2.10 12.10
C ALA A 220 18.04 1.00 13.11
N LYS A 221 18.27 1.27 14.42
CA LYS A 221 17.86 0.34 15.49
C LYS A 221 16.33 0.21 15.56
N TRP A 222 15.63 1.33 15.41
CA TRP A 222 14.17 1.36 15.40
C TRP A 222 13.61 0.57 14.23
N LEU A 223 14.11 0.80 13.01
CA LEU A 223 13.67 0.14 11.78
C LEU A 223 13.93 -1.39 11.82
N ALA A 224 15.08 -1.82 12.31
CA ALA A 224 15.38 -3.24 12.50
C ALA A 224 14.39 -3.90 13.49
N ARG A 225 14.02 -3.20 14.57
CA ARG A 225 13.01 -3.69 15.52
C ARG A 225 11.62 -3.66 14.89
N TYR A 226 11.26 -2.62 14.16
CA TYR A 226 10.00 -2.50 13.44
C TYR A 226 9.78 -3.70 12.50
N ASN A 227 10.78 -4.03 11.68
CA ASN A 227 10.73 -5.19 10.80
C ASN A 227 10.61 -6.52 11.57
N THR A 228 11.26 -6.64 12.73
CA THR A 228 11.11 -7.83 13.60
C THR A 228 9.67 -7.97 14.13
N VAL A 229 9.07 -6.87 14.58
CA VAL A 229 7.67 -6.84 15.06
C VAL A 229 6.72 -7.13 13.91
N ARG A 230 6.91 -6.47 12.75
CA ARG A 230 6.13 -6.70 11.55
C ARG A 230 6.12 -8.18 11.13
N GLN A 231 7.30 -8.82 11.06
CA GLN A 231 7.41 -10.24 10.71
C GLN A 231 6.71 -11.15 11.72
N LYS A 232 6.66 -10.79 13.01
CA LYS A 232 5.88 -11.51 14.01
C LYS A 232 4.38 -11.43 13.71
N HIS A 233 3.86 -10.24 13.41
CA HIS A 233 2.46 -10.05 12.99
C HIS A 233 2.14 -10.80 11.69
N MET A 234 3.04 -10.78 10.71
CA MET A 234 2.86 -11.53 9.47
C MET A 234 2.81 -13.04 9.69
N LYS A 235 3.61 -13.58 10.62
CA LYS A 235 3.62 -15.02 10.96
C LYS A 235 2.42 -15.46 11.79
N HIS A 236 1.83 -14.56 12.55
CA HIS A 236 0.73 -14.81 13.47
C HIS A 236 -0.30 -13.68 13.38
N PRO A 237 -0.98 -13.53 12.25
CA PRO A 237 -1.91 -12.42 12.04
C PRO A 237 -3.14 -12.53 12.94
N CYS A 238 -3.59 -11.39 13.47
CA CYS A 238 -4.91 -11.24 14.10
C CYS A 238 -5.99 -10.86 13.07
N THR A 239 -5.58 -10.40 11.87
CA THR A 239 -6.48 -10.07 10.77
C THR A 239 -7.07 -11.35 10.18
N PRO A 240 -8.40 -11.56 10.25
CA PRO A 240 -9.03 -12.78 9.75
C PRO A 240 -8.77 -13.00 8.26
N GLY A 241 -8.52 -14.27 7.90
CA GLY A 241 -8.28 -14.68 6.52
C GLY A 241 -6.85 -14.46 6.03
N ARG A 242 -5.93 -14.01 6.89
CA ARG A 242 -4.53 -13.76 6.54
C ARG A 242 -3.55 -14.83 7.07
N GLU A 243 -4.07 -15.86 7.70
CA GLU A 243 -3.28 -16.91 8.36
C GLU A 243 -2.48 -17.76 7.36
N SER A 244 -2.90 -17.80 6.10
CA SER A 244 -2.24 -18.61 5.06
C SER A 244 -1.32 -17.82 4.13
N ASP A 245 -1.59 -16.54 3.87
CA ASP A 245 -0.87 -15.75 2.87
C ASP A 245 0.24 -14.88 3.48
N TRP A 246 -0.03 -14.16 4.58
CA TRP A 246 0.99 -13.30 5.18
C TRP A 246 2.25 -14.03 5.68
N PRO A 247 2.18 -15.24 6.28
CA PRO A 247 3.40 -15.97 6.64
C PRO A 247 4.32 -16.27 5.44
N GLN A 248 3.76 -16.36 4.24
CA GLN A 248 4.53 -16.61 3.01
C GLN A 248 5.15 -15.34 2.40
N ALA A 249 4.71 -14.16 2.84
CA ALA A 249 5.17 -12.86 2.34
C ALA A 249 6.21 -12.19 3.26
N VAL A 250 6.74 -12.91 4.25
CA VAL A 250 7.74 -12.37 5.21
C VAL A 250 9.03 -11.90 4.49
N ASP A 251 9.35 -12.48 3.34
CA ASP A 251 10.46 -12.09 2.48
C ASP A 251 10.40 -10.62 2.02
N ARG A 252 9.20 -10.03 1.93
CA ARG A 252 8.98 -8.60 1.64
C ARG A 252 9.59 -7.70 2.71
N SER A 253 9.29 -7.98 4.00
CA SER A 253 9.89 -7.25 5.12
C SER A 253 11.40 -7.53 5.26
N GLN A 254 11.85 -8.73 4.92
CA GLN A 254 13.27 -9.08 4.91
C GLN A 254 14.02 -8.30 3.83
N ALA A 255 13.46 -8.18 2.62
CA ALA A 255 14.03 -7.41 1.52
C ALA A 255 14.29 -5.94 1.89
N LEU A 256 13.33 -5.32 2.61
CA LEU A 256 13.51 -3.95 3.11
C LEU A 256 14.57 -3.87 4.22
N GLY A 257 14.68 -4.89 5.08
CA GLY A 257 15.75 -5.00 6.06
C GLY A 257 17.14 -5.11 5.41
N GLU A 258 17.26 -5.89 4.34
CA GLU A 258 18.50 -6.03 3.56
C GLU A 258 18.95 -4.73 2.89
N LEU A 259 18.00 -3.87 2.45
CA LEU A 259 18.33 -2.53 1.98
C LEU A 259 19.01 -1.71 3.10
N ALA A 260 18.47 -1.78 4.32
CA ALA A 260 19.07 -1.12 5.49
C ALA A 260 20.48 -1.64 5.79
N ASP A 261 20.68 -2.97 5.75
CA ASP A 261 21.98 -3.61 5.99
C ASP A 261 23.03 -3.22 4.94
N ARG A 262 22.61 -2.92 3.71
CA ARG A 262 23.48 -2.40 2.64
C ARG A 262 23.69 -0.89 2.67
N GLY A 263 22.99 -0.18 3.57
CA GLY A 263 23.09 1.27 3.68
C GLY A 263 22.29 2.06 2.63
N GLU A 264 21.29 1.44 2.01
CA GLU A 264 20.45 2.04 0.94
C GLU A 264 19.33 2.94 1.51
N TRP A 265 19.73 3.82 2.44
CA TRP A 265 18.78 4.67 3.19
C TRP A 265 18.04 5.69 2.33
N ASP A 266 18.67 6.15 1.24
CA ASP A 266 18.15 7.17 0.31
C ASP A 266 17.48 6.55 -0.94
N LEU A 267 17.32 5.23 -1.00
CA LEU A 267 16.67 4.49 -2.10
C LEU A 267 17.11 4.93 -3.51
N LYS A 268 18.44 5.12 -3.72
CA LYS A 268 18.98 5.62 -4.99
C LYS A 268 19.11 4.53 -6.04
N ALA A 269 18.77 4.86 -7.29
CA ALA A 269 19.00 3.98 -8.42
C ALA A 269 20.51 3.89 -8.78
N PRO A 270 21.02 2.73 -9.29
CA PRO A 270 20.29 1.48 -9.42
C PRO A 270 20.06 0.79 -8.08
N LEU A 271 18.84 0.33 -7.79
CA LEU A 271 18.49 -0.31 -6.53
C LEU A 271 18.08 -1.77 -6.76
N THR A 272 18.72 -2.70 -6.07
CA THR A 272 18.35 -4.13 -6.12
C THR A 272 17.52 -4.49 -4.90
N VAL A 273 16.29 -4.95 -5.11
CA VAL A 273 15.32 -5.33 -4.10
C VAL A 273 15.19 -6.85 -4.05
N GLY A 274 15.14 -7.41 -2.84
CA GLY A 274 14.93 -8.82 -2.55
C GLY A 274 16.18 -9.68 -2.59
N ALA A 275 16.28 -10.62 -1.62
CA ALA A 275 17.37 -11.58 -1.51
C ALA A 275 17.21 -12.73 -2.51
N ASP A 276 16.01 -13.31 -2.55
CA ASP A 276 15.74 -14.52 -3.33
C ASP A 276 15.27 -14.20 -4.75
N PHE A 277 14.57 -13.08 -4.97
CA PHE A 277 14.00 -12.73 -6.27
C PHE A 277 14.77 -11.63 -7.02
N LYS A 278 15.68 -10.90 -6.38
CA LYS A 278 16.66 -9.94 -6.94
C LYS A 278 16.20 -9.19 -8.18
N MET A 279 15.35 -8.20 -8.00
CA MET A 279 14.93 -7.31 -9.08
C MET A 279 15.66 -5.98 -8.97
N THR A 280 16.25 -5.51 -10.06
CA THR A 280 17.01 -4.24 -10.09
C THR A 280 16.21 -3.16 -10.80
N ILE A 281 15.89 -2.10 -10.04
CA ILE A 281 15.30 -0.86 -10.55
C ILE A 281 16.46 0.02 -11.02
N SER A 282 16.63 0.12 -12.34
CA SER A 282 17.77 0.86 -12.92
C SER A 282 17.56 2.38 -12.93
N SER A 283 16.29 2.79 -13.05
CA SER A 283 15.85 4.20 -13.05
C SER A 283 14.38 4.21 -12.66
N PRO A 284 13.97 4.99 -11.64
CA PRO A 284 12.56 5.13 -11.31
C PRO A 284 11.78 5.68 -12.50
N GLN A 285 10.53 5.26 -12.64
CA GLN A 285 9.63 5.74 -13.68
C GLN A 285 8.75 6.87 -13.11
N ASP A 286 8.70 8.01 -13.83
CA ASP A 286 7.83 9.16 -13.49
C ASP A 286 6.36 8.89 -13.90
#